data_df39fc2d9ccaaf70af3a51ded44636a8
#
_entry.id   df39fc2d9ccaaf70af3a51ded44636a8
#
_cell.length_a   1.000
_cell.length_b   1.000
_cell.length_c   1.000
_cell.angle_alpha   90.00
_cell.angle_beta   90.00
_cell.angle_gamma   90.00
#
_symmetry.space_group_name_H-M   'P 1'
#
loop_
_entity.id
_entity.type
_entity.pdbx_description
1 polymer ?
#
loop_
_entity_poly.entity_id
_entity_poly.type
_entity_poly.pdbx_seq_one_letter_code
_entity_poly.pdbx_strand_id
1 'polypeptide(L)'
;MRAKGEPRVIDPKDEQAMRIAIDQARNAWLVGEVPVGAVIVRETPTGRQVVATGYNRPITEHDPTAHAEIVALRHAATLLSNYRLPECELYVTLEPCA
;
A
#
# COMPACT_ATOMS: atom_id res chain seq x y z
N MET A 1 6.62 -12.06 0.50
CA MET A 1 5.80 -10.95 -0.06
C MET A 1 6.46 -10.42 -1.32
N ARG A 2 5.67 -10.03 -2.29
CA ARG A 2 6.15 -9.39 -3.52
C ARG A 2 5.74 -7.92 -3.54
N ALA A 3 6.63 -7.06 -4.00
CA ALA A 3 6.36 -5.65 -4.16
C ALA A 3 6.17 -5.33 -5.64
N LYS A 4 5.12 -4.55 -5.96
CA LYS A 4 4.84 -4.11 -7.32
C LYS A 4 4.65 -2.60 -7.35
N GLY A 5 5.34 -1.95 -8.30
CA GLY A 5 5.03 -0.58 -8.68
C GLY A 5 3.92 -0.55 -9.72
N GLU A 6 3.84 0.53 -10.49
CA GLU A 6 2.86 0.63 -11.56
C GLU A 6 3.19 -0.39 -12.66
N PRO A 7 2.26 -1.32 -12.98
CA PRO A 7 2.53 -2.34 -13.98
C PRO A 7 2.53 -1.75 -15.38
N ARG A 8 3.43 -2.25 -16.26
CA ARG A 8 3.47 -1.85 -17.66
C ARG A 8 2.36 -2.49 -18.48
N VAL A 9 1.99 -3.70 -18.10
CA VAL A 9 0.86 -4.42 -18.71
C VAL A 9 -0.22 -4.45 -17.66
N ILE A 10 -1.39 -3.93 -18.01
CA ILE A 10 -2.49 -3.79 -17.06
C ILE A 10 -3.22 -5.11 -16.94
N ASP A 11 -2.96 -5.82 -15.83
CA ASP A 11 -3.80 -6.90 -15.37
C ASP A 11 -4.97 -6.25 -14.59
N PRO A 12 -6.23 -6.64 -14.83
CA PRO A 12 -7.36 -6.05 -14.09
C PRO A 12 -7.23 -6.11 -12.58
N LYS A 13 -6.63 -7.17 -12.05
CA LYS A 13 -6.40 -7.29 -10.61
C LYS A 13 -5.35 -6.30 -10.12
N ASP A 14 -4.29 -6.10 -10.90
CA ASP A 14 -3.23 -5.14 -10.57
C ASP A 14 -3.76 -3.72 -10.69
N GLU A 15 -4.59 -3.44 -11.68
CA GLU A 15 -5.23 -2.13 -11.83
C GLU A 15 -6.10 -1.81 -10.63
N GLN A 16 -6.90 -2.76 -10.16
CA GLN A 16 -7.74 -2.58 -8.99
C GLN A 16 -6.92 -2.27 -7.74
N ALA A 17 -5.83 -3.02 -7.52
CA ALA A 17 -4.93 -2.79 -6.41
C ALA A 17 -4.27 -1.40 -6.50
N MET A 18 -3.82 -1.00 -7.70
CA MET A 18 -3.22 0.31 -7.89
C MET A 18 -4.22 1.45 -7.65
N ARG A 19 -5.48 1.27 -7.99
CA ARG A 19 -6.52 2.27 -7.70
C ARG A 19 -6.68 2.48 -6.20
N ILE A 20 -6.63 1.41 -5.42
CA ILE A 20 -6.70 1.50 -3.96
C ILE A 20 -5.47 2.24 -3.43
N ALA A 21 -4.29 1.94 -3.93
CA ALA A 21 -3.06 2.64 -3.55
C ALA A 21 -3.14 4.14 -3.92
N ILE A 22 -3.69 4.47 -5.07
CA ILE A 22 -3.87 5.87 -5.50
C ILE A 22 -4.85 6.59 -4.58
N ASP A 23 -5.92 5.94 -4.16
CA ASP A 23 -6.86 6.52 -3.19
C ASP A 23 -6.16 6.83 -1.86
N GLN A 24 -5.26 5.96 -1.42
CA GLN A 24 -4.46 6.22 -0.24
C GLN A 24 -3.50 7.39 -0.44
N ALA A 25 -2.92 7.53 -1.63
CA ALA A 25 -2.08 8.70 -1.95
C ALA A 25 -2.89 10.00 -1.84
N ARG A 26 -4.14 10.01 -2.27
CA ARG A 26 -5.03 11.16 -2.09
C ARG A 26 -5.30 11.47 -0.62
N ASN A 27 -5.46 10.44 0.20
CA ASN A 27 -5.62 10.61 1.64
C ASN A 27 -4.39 11.30 2.26
N ALA A 28 -3.19 10.91 1.84
CA ALA A 28 -1.96 11.58 2.27
C ALA A 28 -1.98 13.05 1.87
N TRP A 29 -2.32 13.35 0.62
CA TRP A 29 -2.40 14.72 0.11
C TRP A 29 -3.37 15.57 0.94
N LEU A 30 -4.53 15.00 1.29
CA LEU A 30 -5.56 15.73 2.04
C LEU A 30 -5.12 16.13 3.44
N VAL A 31 -4.17 15.42 4.03
CA VAL A 31 -3.63 15.76 5.35
C VAL A 31 -2.26 16.44 5.30
N GLY A 32 -1.86 16.94 4.13
CA GLY A 32 -0.63 17.71 3.96
C GLY A 32 0.63 16.88 3.87
N GLU A 33 0.51 15.58 3.57
CA GLU A 33 1.65 14.69 3.38
C GLU A 33 1.99 14.54 1.90
N VAL A 34 3.19 14.02 1.62
CA VAL A 34 3.56 13.65 0.25
C VAL A 34 2.60 12.56 -0.25
N PRO A 35 2.02 12.69 -1.45
CA PRO A 35 0.96 11.81 -1.92
C PRO A 35 1.47 10.44 -2.38
N VAL A 36 1.83 9.59 -1.46
CA VAL A 36 2.22 8.20 -1.70
C VAL A 36 1.27 7.30 -0.93
N GLY A 37 0.73 6.31 -1.62
CA GLY A 37 -0.18 5.33 -1.04
C GLY A 37 0.29 3.92 -1.30
N ALA A 38 -0.15 3.00 -0.47
CA ALA A 38 0.19 1.58 -0.56
C ALA A 38 -1.01 0.71 -0.20
N VAL A 39 -1.06 -0.47 -0.80
CA VAL A 39 -2.03 -1.50 -0.46
C VAL A 39 -1.34 -2.85 -0.45
N ILE A 40 -1.69 -3.69 0.50
CA ILE A 40 -1.24 -5.07 0.56
C ILE A 40 -2.44 -5.96 0.31
N VAL A 41 -2.32 -6.85 -0.66
CA VAL A 41 -3.34 -7.82 -1.04
C VAL A 41 -2.81 -9.23 -0.86
N ARG A 42 -3.71 -10.18 -0.65
CA ARG A 42 -3.37 -11.59 -0.51
C ARG A 42 -4.28 -12.42 -1.41
N GLU A 43 -3.70 -13.38 -2.13
CA GLU A 43 -4.48 -14.36 -2.88
C GLU A 43 -5.10 -15.36 -1.90
N THR A 44 -6.38 -15.62 -2.09
CA THR A 44 -7.12 -16.63 -1.33
C THR A 44 -7.84 -17.55 -2.30
N PRO A 45 -8.31 -18.73 -1.85
CA PRO A 45 -9.09 -19.64 -2.72
C PRO A 45 -10.35 -18.99 -3.31
N THR A 46 -10.89 -17.97 -2.64
CA THR A 46 -12.09 -17.26 -3.09
C THR A 46 -11.78 -15.97 -3.85
N GLY A 47 -10.50 -15.66 -4.08
CA GLY A 47 -10.07 -14.49 -4.82
C GLY A 47 -9.06 -13.66 -4.05
N ARG A 48 -8.82 -12.45 -4.55
CA ARG A 48 -7.85 -11.54 -3.94
C ARG A 48 -8.52 -10.71 -2.85
N GLN A 49 -7.85 -10.61 -1.71
CA GLN A 49 -8.34 -9.88 -0.54
C GLN A 49 -7.41 -8.74 -0.19
N VAL A 50 -7.94 -7.55 0.08
CA VAL A 50 -7.17 -6.45 0.65
C VAL A 50 -6.90 -6.74 2.12
N VAL A 51 -5.61 -6.77 2.48
CA VAL A 51 -5.19 -7.04 3.86
C VAL A 51 -4.99 -5.74 4.62
N ALA A 52 -4.31 -4.79 4.01
CA ALA A 52 -3.98 -3.53 4.67
C ALA A 52 -3.73 -2.43 3.66
N THR A 53 -3.87 -1.20 4.09
CA THR A 53 -3.56 -0.01 3.31
C THR A 53 -2.67 0.91 4.12
N GLY A 54 -2.01 1.84 3.46
CA GLY A 54 -1.21 2.85 4.12
C GLY A 54 -1.00 4.06 3.22
N TYR A 55 -0.71 5.19 3.83
CA TYR A 55 -0.30 6.37 3.12
C TYR A 55 0.76 7.13 3.93
N ASN A 56 1.51 7.98 3.26
CA ASN A 56 2.60 8.72 3.90
C ASN A 56 2.08 9.57 5.06
N ARG A 57 2.69 9.38 6.23
CA ARG A 57 2.32 10.09 7.46
C ARG A 57 3.50 10.57 8.30
N PRO A 58 4.70 10.85 7.74
CA PRO A 58 5.84 11.25 8.56
C PRO A 58 5.57 12.53 9.38
N ILE A 59 4.91 13.51 8.79
CA ILE A 59 4.60 14.76 9.47
C ILE A 59 3.50 14.55 10.52
N THR A 60 2.41 13.90 10.11
CA THR A 60 1.25 13.68 10.95
C THR A 60 1.59 12.89 12.22
N GLU A 61 2.45 11.87 12.10
CA GLU A 61 2.80 11.00 13.20
C GLU A 61 4.13 11.35 13.86
N HIS A 62 4.79 12.42 13.41
CA HIS A 62 6.13 12.79 13.89
C HIS A 62 7.10 11.61 13.82
N ASP A 63 7.00 10.83 12.75
CA ASP A 63 7.77 9.61 12.56
C ASP A 63 8.37 9.60 11.16
N PRO A 64 9.70 9.76 11.03
CA PRO A 64 10.35 9.79 9.72
C PRO A 64 10.26 8.46 8.96
N THR A 65 9.86 7.38 9.63
CA THR A 65 9.70 6.06 8.99
C THR A 65 8.26 5.78 8.55
N ALA A 66 7.31 6.70 8.81
CA ALA A 66 5.90 6.49 8.49
C ALA A 66 5.60 6.72 7.00
N HIS A 67 6.40 6.08 6.13
CA HIS A 67 6.13 6.01 4.69
C HIS A 67 5.01 5.02 4.40
N ALA A 68 4.32 5.22 3.28
CA ALA A 68 3.12 4.46 2.93
C ALA A 68 3.31 2.94 3.05
N GLU A 69 4.40 2.42 2.48
CA GLU A 69 4.68 0.98 2.50
C GLU A 69 4.96 0.46 3.91
N ILE A 70 5.63 1.24 4.74
CA ILE A 70 5.90 0.86 6.13
C ILE A 70 4.61 0.83 6.93
N VAL A 71 3.76 1.83 6.75
CA VAL A 71 2.44 1.88 7.41
C VAL A 71 1.61 0.65 7.04
N ALA A 72 1.54 0.34 5.74
CA ALA A 72 0.79 -0.82 5.26
C ALA A 72 1.37 -2.14 5.78
N LEU A 73 2.71 -2.28 5.77
CA LEU A 73 3.38 -3.49 6.27
C LEU A 73 3.11 -3.73 7.75
N ARG A 74 3.16 -2.68 8.55
CA ARG A 74 2.88 -2.79 9.99
C ARG A 74 1.44 -3.22 10.25
N HIS A 75 0.49 -2.64 9.53
CA HIS A 75 -0.92 -3.02 9.65
C HIS A 75 -1.14 -4.48 9.24
N ALA A 76 -0.56 -4.89 8.11
CA ALA A 76 -0.70 -6.27 7.62
C ALA A 76 -0.12 -7.28 8.62
N ALA A 77 1.07 -7.01 9.14
CA ALA A 77 1.73 -7.89 10.10
C ALA A 77 0.89 -8.03 11.39
N THR A 78 0.31 -6.93 11.85
CA THR A 78 -0.55 -6.95 13.04
C THR A 78 -1.82 -7.74 12.77
N LEU A 79 -2.50 -7.50 11.64
CA LEU A 79 -3.73 -8.22 11.32
C LEU A 79 -3.53 -9.71 11.13
N LEU A 80 -2.43 -10.11 10.50
CA LEU A 80 -2.14 -11.51 10.24
C LEU A 80 -1.38 -12.19 11.38
N SER A 81 -0.98 -11.41 12.39
CA SER A 81 -0.14 -11.87 13.51
C SER A 81 1.11 -12.60 12.99
N ASN A 82 1.68 -12.12 11.88
CA ASN A 82 2.81 -12.76 11.23
C ASN A 82 3.65 -11.74 10.49
N TYR A 83 4.93 -11.64 10.85
CA TYR A 83 5.85 -10.71 10.21
C TYR A 83 6.25 -11.12 8.78
N ARG A 84 6.05 -12.37 8.40
CA ARG A 84 6.48 -12.89 7.10
C ARG A 84 5.53 -12.55 5.96
N LEU A 85 4.27 -12.28 6.24
CA LEU A 85 3.23 -11.92 5.26
C LEU A 85 3.22 -12.85 4.05
N PRO A 86 2.98 -14.17 4.26
CA PRO A 86 3.01 -15.14 3.15
C PRO A 86 1.90 -14.83 2.14
N GLU A 87 2.22 -15.04 0.86
CA GLU A 87 1.30 -14.88 -0.26
C GLU A 87 0.72 -13.47 -0.39
N CYS A 88 1.36 -12.48 0.21
CA CYS A 88 0.97 -11.08 0.08
C CYS A 88 1.73 -10.39 -1.05
N GLU A 89 1.07 -9.41 -1.67
CA GLU A 89 1.68 -8.52 -2.65
C GLU A 89 1.49 -7.08 -2.20
N LEU A 90 2.54 -6.29 -2.32
CA LEU A 90 2.51 -4.87 -1.98
C LEU A 90 2.48 -4.04 -3.25
N TYR A 91 1.53 -3.14 -3.34
CA TYR A 91 1.44 -2.14 -4.41
C TYR A 91 1.66 -0.77 -3.82
N VAL A 92 2.57 0.00 -4.40
CA VAL A 92 2.94 1.33 -3.92
C VAL A 92 2.87 2.28 -5.11
N THR A 93 2.23 3.44 -4.91
CA THR A 93 2.28 4.49 -5.92
C THR A 93 3.65 5.15 -5.90
N LEU A 94 4.14 5.54 -7.08
CA LEU A 94 5.33 6.37 -7.16
C LEU A 94 4.97 7.80 -6.80
N GLU A 95 5.91 8.49 -6.15
CA GLU A 95 5.77 9.91 -5.90
C GLU A 95 5.68 10.62 -7.24
N PRO A 96 4.64 11.46 -7.47
CA PRO A 96 4.56 12.18 -8.72
C PRO A 96 5.79 13.07 -8.87
N CYS A 97 6.46 12.95 -10.01
CA CYS A 97 7.54 13.85 -10.35
C CYS A 97 6.96 15.26 -10.44
N ALA A 98 7.43 16.11 -9.60
CA ALA A 98 7.07 17.52 -9.65
C ALA A 98 7.63 18.13 -10.96
#